data_687c1afe76aa26ebe17898950ee540c8
#
_entry.id   687c1afe76aa26ebe17898950ee540c8
#
_cell.length_a   1.000
_cell.length_b   1.000
_cell.length_c   1.000
_cell.angle_alpha   90.00
_cell.angle_beta   90.00
_cell.angle_gamma   90.00
#
_symmetry.space_group_name_H-M   'P 1'
#
loop_
_entity.id
_entity.type
_entity.pdbx_description
1 polymer ?
#
loop_
_entity_poly.entity_id
_entity_poly.type
_entity_poly.pdbx_seq_one_letter_code
_entity_poly.pdbx_strand_id
1 'polypeptide(L)'
;SAHFWANKLISMGHNVKLMAPQFVKPYVKTNKHDAADAEAICEAVTRPNMRFVPVKTAEQQAVLALHRSRQSFIKQRTAQANQIRGLLAEFGIVVPRGIQQLQRRLPELVEDADNPLPVLFRTQLSLLQHHMAYLFDVIATLDKQIEQCYRQNALCQRIGKIPGIGPVTASALIATIGKANNFENGRQLAAWLGLVPRQHSS
;
A
#
# COMPACT_ATOMS: atom_id res chain seq x y z
N SER A 1 1.96 -15.81 6.62
CA SER A 1 1.57 -15.35 5.26
C SER A 1 1.89 -16.41 4.22
N ALA A 2 1.15 -16.43 3.10
CA ALA A 2 1.31 -17.45 2.04
C ALA A 2 2.74 -17.52 1.50
N HIS A 3 3.42 -16.39 1.28
CA HIS A 3 4.80 -16.36 0.79
C HIS A 3 5.81 -16.95 1.77
N PHE A 4 5.63 -16.75 3.08
CA PHE A 4 6.49 -17.36 4.08
C PHE A 4 6.43 -18.90 4.01
N TRP A 5 5.21 -19.44 4.04
CA TRP A 5 5.01 -20.89 3.96
C TRP A 5 5.45 -21.45 2.62
N ALA A 6 5.21 -20.73 1.52
CA ALA A 6 5.71 -21.15 0.21
C ALA A 6 7.24 -21.27 0.19
N ASN A 7 7.96 -20.25 0.66
CA ASN A 7 9.42 -20.29 0.75
C ASN A 7 9.92 -21.42 1.68
N LYS A 8 9.22 -21.62 2.82
CA LYS A 8 9.56 -22.70 3.75
C LYS A 8 9.39 -24.09 3.13
N LEU A 9 8.28 -24.34 2.46
CA LEU A 9 8.00 -25.61 1.80
C LEU A 9 8.93 -25.85 0.61
N ILE A 10 9.25 -24.81 -0.17
CA ILE A 10 10.24 -24.89 -1.25
C ILE A 10 11.61 -25.29 -0.69
N SER A 11 12.04 -24.71 0.44
CA SER A 11 13.30 -25.07 1.09
C SER A 11 13.34 -26.52 1.61
N MET A 12 12.18 -27.14 1.79
CA MET A 12 12.02 -28.57 2.16
C MET A 12 11.89 -29.49 0.93
N GLY A 13 12.04 -28.95 -0.29
CA GLY A 13 12.00 -29.71 -1.55
C GLY A 13 10.62 -29.86 -2.18
N HIS A 14 9.57 -29.20 -1.65
CA HIS A 14 8.23 -29.28 -2.22
C HIS A 14 8.06 -28.35 -3.44
N ASN A 15 7.29 -28.81 -4.43
CA ASN A 15 6.83 -27.98 -5.54
C ASN A 15 5.61 -27.16 -5.12
N VAL A 16 5.80 -25.87 -4.85
CA VAL A 16 4.75 -24.99 -4.30
C VAL A 16 4.21 -24.04 -5.36
N LYS A 17 2.90 -24.00 -5.47
CA LYS A 17 2.17 -23.07 -6.34
C LYS A 17 1.23 -22.21 -5.51
N LEU A 18 1.29 -20.89 -5.67
CA LEU A 18 0.38 -19.96 -5.03
C LEU A 18 -0.76 -19.59 -5.98
N MET A 19 -1.99 -19.63 -5.50
CA MET A 19 -3.18 -19.22 -6.23
C MET A 19 -3.85 -18.03 -5.53
N ALA A 20 -4.34 -17.07 -6.31
CA ALA A 20 -5.13 -15.97 -5.73
C ALA A 20 -6.51 -16.50 -5.31
N PRO A 21 -7.02 -16.15 -4.11
CA PRO A 21 -8.29 -16.67 -3.59
C PRO A 21 -9.48 -16.48 -4.56
N GLN A 22 -9.50 -15.39 -5.31
CA GLN A 22 -10.53 -15.10 -6.30
C GLN A 22 -10.67 -16.18 -7.41
N PHE A 23 -9.57 -16.87 -7.74
CA PHE A 23 -9.57 -17.93 -8.74
C PHE A 23 -9.89 -19.31 -8.15
N VAL A 24 -9.82 -19.46 -6.83
CA VAL A 24 -10.22 -20.69 -6.12
C VAL A 24 -11.69 -20.66 -5.71
N LYS A 25 -12.20 -19.48 -5.35
CA LYS A 25 -13.57 -19.29 -4.89
C LYS A 25 -14.67 -19.92 -5.78
N PRO A 26 -14.61 -19.90 -7.14
CA PRO A 26 -15.61 -20.53 -7.99
C PRO A 26 -15.72 -22.06 -7.82
N TYR A 27 -14.71 -22.70 -7.24
CA TYR A 27 -14.67 -24.16 -7.02
C TYR A 27 -15.22 -24.57 -5.64
N VAL A 28 -15.55 -23.61 -4.76
CA VAL A 28 -16.18 -23.89 -3.46
C VAL A 28 -17.66 -24.21 -3.68
N LYS A 29 -18.05 -25.47 -3.42
CA LYS A 29 -19.39 -26.00 -3.75
C LYS A 29 -20.41 -25.86 -2.60
N THR A 30 -19.95 -25.64 -1.36
CA THR A 30 -20.80 -25.65 -0.16
C THR A 30 -20.49 -24.47 0.75
N ASN A 31 -21.17 -24.44 1.92
CA ASN A 31 -20.89 -23.49 2.98
C ASN A 31 -19.41 -23.55 3.40
N LYS A 32 -18.89 -22.43 3.86
CA LYS A 32 -17.50 -22.26 4.23
C LYS A 32 -17.09 -23.19 5.36
N HIS A 33 -16.23 -24.16 5.06
CA HIS A 33 -15.50 -24.97 6.03
C HIS A 33 -14.18 -25.47 5.41
N ASP A 34 -13.20 -25.78 6.23
CA ASP A 34 -11.82 -26.05 5.79
C ASP A 34 -11.71 -27.22 4.81
N ALA A 35 -12.52 -28.25 4.92
CA ALA A 35 -12.52 -29.38 3.98
C ALA A 35 -13.00 -28.97 2.58
N ALA A 36 -14.04 -28.13 2.47
CA ALA A 36 -14.52 -27.61 1.18
C ALA A 36 -13.49 -26.65 0.56
N ASP A 37 -12.80 -25.85 1.38
CA ASP A 37 -11.72 -24.99 0.89
C ASP A 37 -10.54 -25.83 0.38
N ALA A 38 -10.17 -26.92 1.06
CA ALA A 38 -9.12 -27.84 0.62
C ALA A 38 -9.50 -28.56 -0.69
N GLU A 39 -10.74 -29.04 -0.84
CA GLU A 39 -11.26 -29.64 -2.08
C GLU A 39 -11.20 -28.64 -3.23
N ALA A 40 -11.66 -27.41 -3.02
CA ALA A 40 -11.62 -26.36 -4.02
C ALA A 40 -10.18 -26.02 -4.47
N ILE A 41 -9.20 -26.03 -3.55
CA ILE A 41 -7.79 -25.83 -3.86
C ILE A 41 -7.26 -27.00 -4.72
N CYS A 42 -7.57 -28.24 -4.35
CA CYS A 42 -7.17 -29.43 -5.10
C CYS A 42 -7.77 -29.44 -6.52
N GLU A 43 -9.01 -29.05 -6.67
CA GLU A 43 -9.63 -28.92 -7.98
C GLU A 43 -9.01 -27.79 -8.81
N ALA A 44 -8.84 -26.62 -8.21
CA ALA A 44 -8.30 -25.45 -8.88
C ALA A 44 -6.86 -25.66 -9.39
N VAL A 45 -5.99 -26.32 -8.63
CA VAL A 45 -4.56 -26.50 -8.97
C VAL A 45 -4.37 -27.36 -10.21
N THR A 46 -5.32 -28.24 -10.53
CA THR A 46 -5.27 -29.15 -11.69
C THR A 46 -5.75 -28.51 -13.00
N ARG A 47 -6.37 -27.34 -12.92
CA ARG A 47 -6.97 -26.69 -14.11
C ARG A 47 -5.90 -26.12 -15.03
N PRO A 48 -5.93 -26.38 -16.35
CA PRO A 48 -4.90 -25.94 -17.29
C PRO A 48 -4.80 -24.40 -17.40
N ASN A 49 -5.91 -23.69 -17.18
CA ASN A 49 -5.98 -22.22 -17.26
C ASN A 49 -5.74 -21.52 -15.91
N MET A 50 -5.32 -22.26 -14.87
CA MET A 50 -5.08 -21.67 -13.54
C MET A 50 -3.86 -20.76 -13.57
N ARG A 51 -4.06 -19.52 -13.10
CA ARG A 51 -2.98 -18.53 -12.98
C ARG A 51 -2.35 -18.60 -11.60
N PHE A 52 -1.07 -18.95 -11.57
CA PHE A 52 -0.31 -19.00 -10.34
C PHE A 52 0.36 -17.67 -10.04
N VAL A 53 0.41 -17.33 -8.74
CA VAL A 53 1.09 -16.13 -8.25
C VAL A 53 2.55 -16.50 -7.97
N PRO A 54 3.54 -15.73 -8.49
CA PRO A 54 4.94 -15.97 -8.19
C PRO A 54 5.22 -15.88 -6.70
N VAL A 55 6.01 -16.82 -6.18
CA VAL A 55 6.47 -16.73 -4.79
C VAL A 55 7.49 -15.59 -4.68
N LYS A 56 7.25 -14.67 -3.76
CA LYS A 56 8.11 -13.50 -3.54
C LYS A 56 9.30 -13.86 -2.66
N THR A 57 10.46 -13.29 -2.97
CA THR A 57 11.64 -13.37 -2.09
C THR A 57 11.42 -12.54 -0.82
N ALA A 58 12.30 -12.73 0.18
CA ALA A 58 12.28 -11.94 1.41
C ALA A 58 12.48 -10.44 1.11
N GLU A 59 13.39 -10.11 0.19
CA GLU A 59 13.68 -8.75 -0.24
C GLU A 59 12.47 -8.10 -0.91
N GLN A 60 11.79 -8.82 -1.81
CA GLN A 60 10.55 -8.33 -2.43
C GLN A 60 9.45 -8.08 -1.39
N GLN A 61 9.33 -8.98 -0.41
CA GLN A 61 8.37 -8.82 0.69
C GLN A 61 8.70 -7.60 1.56
N ALA A 62 10.01 -7.35 1.83
CA ALA A 62 10.47 -6.18 2.59
C ALA A 62 10.13 -4.87 1.86
N VAL A 63 10.39 -4.78 0.56
CA VAL A 63 10.04 -3.60 -0.25
C VAL A 63 8.52 -3.38 -0.25
N LEU A 64 7.72 -4.44 -0.39
CA LEU A 64 6.26 -4.31 -0.34
C LEU A 64 5.75 -3.93 1.06
N ALA A 65 6.41 -4.38 2.13
CA ALA A 65 6.09 -3.97 3.50
C ALA A 65 6.38 -2.47 3.68
N LEU A 66 7.52 -1.98 3.16
CA LEU A 66 7.89 -0.57 3.16
C LEU A 66 6.80 0.30 2.49
N HIS A 67 6.31 -0.09 1.30
CA HIS A 67 5.22 0.60 0.62
C HIS A 67 3.91 0.60 1.41
N ARG A 68 3.56 -0.53 2.04
CA ARG A 68 2.35 -0.65 2.86
C ARG A 68 2.42 0.24 4.10
N SER A 69 3.56 0.26 4.77
CA SER A 69 3.81 1.13 5.94
C SER A 69 3.68 2.59 5.55
N ARG A 70 4.34 3.02 4.47
CA ARG A 70 4.21 4.37 3.93
C ARG A 70 2.75 4.75 3.66
N GLN A 71 2.01 3.90 2.96
CA GLN A 71 0.59 4.14 2.65
C GLN A 71 -0.27 4.24 3.93
N SER A 72 0.03 3.43 4.94
CA SER A 72 -0.65 3.51 6.24
C SER A 72 -0.41 4.85 6.92
N PHE A 73 0.84 5.31 7.00
CA PHE A 73 1.17 6.61 7.61
C PHE A 73 0.59 7.80 6.83
N ILE A 74 0.51 7.73 5.49
CA ILE A 74 -0.18 8.74 4.68
C ILE A 74 -1.67 8.81 5.03
N LYS A 75 -2.34 7.65 5.19
CA LYS A 75 -3.75 7.60 5.62
C LYS A 75 -3.93 8.19 7.01
N GLN A 76 -3.06 7.83 7.97
CA GLN A 76 -3.08 8.38 9.33
C GLN A 76 -2.89 9.90 9.33
N ARG A 77 -1.91 10.43 8.57
CA ARG A 77 -1.68 11.86 8.42
C ARG A 77 -2.92 12.57 7.88
N THR A 78 -3.57 12.00 6.87
CA THR A 78 -4.78 12.59 6.30
C THR A 78 -5.94 12.59 7.29
N ALA A 79 -6.15 11.49 8.00
CA ALA A 79 -7.17 11.38 9.05
C ALA A 79 -6.90 12.39 10.18
N GLN A 80 -5.65 12.48 10.66
CA GLN A 80 -5.22 13.43 11.68
C GLN A 80 -5.46 14.89 11.25
N ALA A 81 -5.11 15.22 10.00
CA ALA A 81 -5.35 16.55 9.46
C ALA A 81 -6.84 16.92 9.41
N ASN A 82 -7.70 15.98 9.06
CA ASN A 82 -9.14 16.20 9.04
C ASN A 82 -9.70 16.32 10.47
N GLN A 83 -9.20 15.53 11.41
CA GLN A 83 -9.57 15.64 12.82
C GLN A 83 -9.20 17.01 13.39
N ILE A 84 -7.98 17.50 13.15
CA ILE A 84 -7.55 18.83 13.63
C ILE A 84 -8.43 19.92 13.05
N ARG A 85 -8.74 19.87 11.75
CA ARG A 85 -9.64 20.86 11.12
C ARG A 85 -11.04 20.83 11.70
N GLY A 86 -11.59 19.63 11.95
CA GLY A 86 -12.91 19.49 12.57
C GLY A 86 -12.94 20.10 13.95
N LEU A 87 -11.94 19.78 14.79
CA LEU A 87 -11.84 20.33 16.14
C LEU A 87 -11.66 21.87 16.16
N LEU A 88 -10.82 22.42 15.28
CA LEU A 88 -10.65 23.87 15.15
C LEU A 88 -11.93 24.57 14.70
N ALA A 89 -12.72 23.95 13.83
CA ALA A 89 -13.98 24.49 13.35
C ALA A 89 -15.03 24.66 14.47
N GLU A 90 -15.01 23.79 15.51
CA GLU A 90 -15.86 23.93 16.70
C GLU A 90 -15.58 25.23 17.48
N PHE A 91 -14.39 25.81 17.30
CA PHE A 91 -14.00 27.10 17.89
C PHE A 91 -14.02 28.24 16.85
N GLY A 92 -14.68 28.06 15.70
CA GLY A 92 -14.79 29.07 14.65
C GLY A 92 -13.51 29.29 13.82
N ILE A 93 -12.48 28.48 14.02
CA ILE A 93 -11.20 28.59 13.30
C ILE A 93 -11.21 27.69 12.07
N VAL A 94 -11.25 28.32 10.89
CA VAL A 94 -11.25 27.59 9.60
C VAL A 94 -9.84 27.59 9.00
N VAL A 95 -9.29 26.37 8.78
CA VAL A 95 -8.02 26.19 8.10
C VAL A 95 -8.26 25.74 6.67
N PRO A 96 -7.68 26.41 5.66
CA PRO A 96 -7.83 26.05 4.25
C PRO A 96 -7.47 24.58 3.95
N ARG A 97 -8.04 24.04 2.87
CA ARG A 97 -7.74 22.67 2.42
C ARG A 97 -6.29 22.54 2.02
N GLY A 98 -5.73 21.33 2.16
CA GLY A 98 -4.34 20.99 1.85
C GLY A 98 -3.53 20.74 3.12
N ILE A 99 -2.71 19.67 3.07
CA ILE A 99 -1.87 19.24 4.21
C ILE A 99 -0.84 20.32 4.55
N GLN A 100 -0.21 20.92 3.56
CA GLN A 100 0.80 21.96 3.73
C GLN A 100 0.25 23.22 4.41
N GLN A 101 -0.99 23.62 4.12
CA GLN A 101 -1.63 24.76 4.75
C GLN A 101 -1.85 24.53 6.25
N LEU A 102 -2.29 23.33 6.61
CA LEU A 102 -2.44 22.96 8.01
C LEU A 102 -1.08 22.93 8.73
N GLN A 103 -0.08 22.28 8.11
CA GLN A 103 1.27 22.17 8.70
C GLN A 103 1.87 23.55 9.01
N ARG A 104 1.68 24.52 8.12
CA ARG A 104 2.20 25.88 8.31
C ARG A 104 1.45 26.65 9.40
N ARG A 105 0.10 26.56 9.42
CA ARG A 105 -0.73 27.34 10.32
C ARG A 105 -0.88 26.78 11.73
N LEU A 106 -0.67 25.48 11.90
CA LEU A 106 -0.89 24.81 13.18
C LEU A 106 0.02 25.33 14.31
N PRO A 107 1.32 25.55 14.11
CA PRO A 107 2.18 26.17 15.12
C PRO A 107 1.69 27.56 15.54
N GLU A 108 1.36 28.42 14.56
CA GLU A 108 0.85 29.77 14.81
C GLU A 108 -0.42 29.73 15.68
N LEU A 109 -1.35 28.81 15.39
CA LEU A 109 -2.60 28.66 16.13
C LEU A 109 -2.41 28.16 17.56
N VAL A 110 -1.38 27.33 17.81
CA VAL A 110 -1.04 26.84 19.16
C VAL A 110 -0.43 27.96 20.02
N GLU A 111 0.42 28.80 19.41
CA GLU A 111 1.18 29.83 20.08
C GLU A 111 0.38 31.16 20.26
N ASP A 112 -0.59 31.40 19.39
CA ASP A 112 -1.40 32.64 19.42
C ASP A 112 -2.25 32.74 20.69
N ALA A 113 -1.87 33.65 21.58
CA ALA A 113 -2.54 33.90 22.86
C ALA A 113 -3.90 34.62 22.68
N ASP A 114 -4.09 35.34 21.59
CA ASP A 114 -5.27 36.17 21.34
C ASP A 114 -6.46 35.39 20.76
N ASN A 115 -6.24 34.17 20.29
CA ASN A 115 -7.32 33.34 19.79
C ASN A 115 -8.20 32.77 20.94
N PRO A 116 -9.50 32.50 20.74
CA PRO A 116 -10.44 32.14 21.79
C PRO A 116 -10.31 30.69 22.30
N LEU A 117 -9.20 30.02 22.04
CA LEU A 117 -9.04 28.60 22.40
C LEU A 117 -8.84 28.41 23.91
N PRO A 118 -9.68 27.57 24.56
CA PRO A 118 -9.46 27.20 25.97
C PRO A 118 -8.10 26.51 26.21
N VAL A 119 -7.52 26.71 27.39
CA VAL A 119 -6.22 26.13 27.77
C VAL A 119 -6.20 24.61 27.56
N LEU A 120 -7.25 23.91 27.94
CA LEU A 120 -7.37 22.46 27.75
C LEU A 120 -7.27 22.08 26.26
N PHE A 121 -7.94 22.84 25.39
CA PHE A 121 -7.90 22.57 23.97
C PHE A 121 -6.54 22.89 23.34
N ARG A 122 -5.87 23.96 23.79
CA ARG A 122 -4.49 24.29 23.35
C ARG A 122 -3.51 23.15 23.68
N THR A 123 -3.63 22.56 24.87
CA THR A 123 -2.80 21.40 25.25
C THR A 123 -3.06 20.21 24.33
N GLN A 124 -4.33 19.93 24.04
CA GLN A 124 -4.68 18.85 23.08
C GLN A 124 -4.17 19.16 21.67
N LEU A 125 -4.33 20.40 21.21
CA LEU A 125 -3.87 20.83 19.89
C LEU A 125 -2.35 20.71 19.75
N SER A 126 -1.60 21.03 20.81
CA SER A 126 -0.14 20.82 20.86
C SER A 126 0.24 19.34 20.72
N LEU A 127 -0.46 18.42 21.40
CA LEU A 127 -0.25 16.97 21.23
C LEU A 127 -0.52 16.52 19.79
N LEU A 128 -1.60 17.00 19.19
CA LEU A 128 -1.96 16.69 17.80
C LEU A 128 -0.94 17.26 16.80
N GLN A 129 -0.38 18.43 17.08
CA GLN A 129 0.71 19.05 16.31
C GLN A 129 1.98 18.19 16.33
N HIS A 130 2.42 17.74 17.51
CA HIS A 130 3.60 16.88 17.66
C HIS A 130 3.40 15.53 16.92
N HIS A 131 2.22 14.92 17.07
CA HIS A 131 1.91 13.69 16.34
C HIS A 131 1.89 13.92 14.83
N MET A 132 1.39 15.06 14.36
CA MET A 132 1.40 15.41 12.94
C MET A 132 2.84 15.58 12.42
N ALA A 133 3.73 16.26 13.17
CA ALA A 133 5.14 16.39 12.84
C ALA A 133 5.81 15.01 12.73
N TYR A 134 5.59 14.14 13.71
CA TYR A 134 6.08 12.75 13.67
C TYR A 134 5.63 12.01 12.40
N LEU A 135 4.36 12.13 11.98
CA LEU A 135 3.86 11.49 10.77
C LEU A 135 4.57 12.01 9.51
N PHE A 136 4.89 13.30 9.44
CA PHE A 136 5.67 13.85 8.34
C PHE A 136 7.09 13.26 8.29
N ASP A 137 7.77 13.19 9.43
CA ASP A 137 9.13 12.68 9.51
C ASP A 137 9.24 11.20 9.15
N VAL A 138 8.29 10.40 9.64
CA VAL A 138 8.22 8.97 9.29
C VAL A 138 7.97 8.78 7.79
N ILE A 139 7.02 9.52 7.21
CA ILE A 139 6.74 9.42 5.76
C ILE A 139 7.98 9.84 4.96
N ALA A 140 8.65 10.92 5.33
CA ALA A 140 9.87 11.37 4.66
C ALA A 140 11.01 10.33 4.75
N THR A 141 11.13 9.66 5.91
CA THR A 141 12.10 8.57 6.10
C THR A 141 11.80 7.39 5.18
N LEU A 142 10.53 6.97 5.09
CA LEU A 142 10.11 5.88 4.21
C LEU A 142 10.26 6.25 2.73
N ASP A 143 10.03 7.52 2.36
CA ASP A 143 10.28 8.01 1.00
C ASP A 143 11.76 7.92 0.61
N LYS A 144 12.68 8.27 1.54
CA LYS A 144 14.13 8.11 1.33
C LYS A 144 14.52 6.64 1.15
N GLN A 145 13.95 5.74 1.94
CA GLN A 145 14.20 4.30 1.80
C GLN A 145 13.69 3.75 0.46
N ILE A 146 12.53 4.18 0.00
CA ILE A 146 12.00 3.80 -1.32
C ILE A 146 12.90 4.33 -2.44
N GLU A 147 13.34 5.57 -2.33
CA GLU A 147 14.29 6.16 -3.28
C GLU A 147 15.61 5.38 -3.32
N GLN A 148 16.11 4.94 -2.18
CA GLN A 148 17.30 4.09 -2.10
C GLN A 148 17.08 2.73 -2.78
N CYS A 149 15.95 2.05 -2.53
CA CYS A 149 15.59 0.82 -3.22
C CYS A 149 15.52 1.01 -4.75
N TYR A 150 14.96 2.14 -5.19
CA TYR A 150 14.89 2.50 -6.60
C TYR A 150 16.30 2.65 -7.21
N ARG A 151 17.19 3.40 -6.55
CA ARG A 151 18.57 3.66 -7.04
C ARG A 151 19.44 2.41 -7.06
N GLN A 152 19.21 1.47 -6.16
CA GLN A 152 19.96 0.21 -6.06
C GLN A 152 19.49 -0.86 -7.05
N ASN A 153 18.35 -0.65 -7.73
CA ASN A 153 17.77 -1.65 -8.62
C ASN A 153 17.75 -1.14 -10.07
N ALA A 154 18.56 -1.75 -10.93
CA ALA A 154 18.68 -1.36 -12.34
C ALA A 154 17.34 -1.49 -13.11
N LEU A 155 16.49 -2.47 -12.78
CA LEU A 155 15.17 -2.62 -13.39
C LEU A 155 14.23 -1.49 -12.98
N CYS A 156 14.26 -1.07 -11.70
CA CYS A 156 13.51 0.09 -11.24
C CYS A 156 13.93 1.36 -11.99
N GLN A 157 15.23 1.60 -12.15
CA GLN A 157 15.75 2.76 -12.89
C GLN A 157 15.37 2.72 -14.38
N ARG A 158 15.37 1.52 -14.98
CA ARG A 158 14.94 1.34 -16.37
C ARG A 158 13.46 1.69 -16.57
N ILE A 159 12.58 1.22 -15.67
CA ILE A 159 11.14 1.53 -15.71
C ILE A 159 10.90 3.02 -15.39
N GLY A 160 11.66 3.59 -14.46
CA GLY A 160 11.58 5.01 -14.09
C GLY A 160 11.91 5.99 -15.22
N LYS A 161 12.46 5.54 -16.35
CA LYS A 161 12.63 6.35 -17.57
C LYS A 161 11.31 6.58 -18.32
N ILE A 162 10.27 5.82 -18.00
CA ILE A 162 8.94 5.97 -18.60
C ILE A 162 8.26 7.19 -17.97
N PRO A 163 7.79 8.17 -18.75
CA PRO A 163 7.08 9.34 -18.24
C PRO A 163 5.90 8.93 -17.33
N GLY A 164 5.83 9.56 -16.14
CA GLY A 164 4.81 9.25 -15.14
C GLY A 164 5.14 8.12 -14.17
N ILE A 165 6.23 7.38 -14.38
CA ILE A 165 6.68 6.34 -13.45
C ILE A 165 7.85 6.87 -12.62
N GLY A 166 7.55 7.28 -11.39
CA GLY A 166 8.58 7.69 -10.41
C GLY A 166 9.08 6.51 -9.55
N PRO A 167 10.02 6.78 -8.61
CA PRO A 167 10.63 5.78 -7.73
C PRO A 167 9.63 4.91 -6.99
N VAL A 168 8.56 5.51 -6.45
CA VAL A 168 7.50 4.80 -5.72
C VAL A 168 6.80 3.78 -6.61
N THR A 169 6.41 4.18 -7.82
CA THR A 169 5.70 3.28 -8.75
C THR A 169 6.64 2.21 -9.29
N ALA A 170 7.87 2.57 -9.68
CA ALA A 170 8.84 1.62 -10.22
C ALA A 170 9.20 0.53 -9.20
N SER A 171 9.54 0.91 -7.96
CA SER A 171 9.91 -0.05 -6.92
C SER A 171 8.73 -0.95 -6.50
N ALA A 172 7.52 -0.40 -6.42
CA ALA A 172 6.32 -1.19 -6.13
C ALA A 172 6.01 -2.21 -7.25
N LEU A 173 6.12 -1.80 -8.52
CA LEU A 173 5.92 -2.68 -9.67
C LEU A 173 6.92 -3.83 -9.67
N ILE A 174 8.22 -3.55 -9.55
CA ILE A 174 9.26 -4.59 -9.56
C ILE A 174 9.10 -5.54 -8.38
N ALA A 175 8.85 -5.04 -7.18
CA ALA A 175 8.61 -5.89 -6.01
C ALA A 175 7.34 -6.76 -6.14
N THR A 176 6.33 -6.27 -6.86
CA THR A 176 5.07 -7.00 -7.04
C THR A 176 5.16 -8.04 -8.16
N ILE A 177 5.73 -7.67 -9.30
CA ILE A 177 5.80 -8.50 -10.51
C ILE A 177 6.88 -9.59 -10.37
N GLY A 178 8.02 -9.25 -9.78
CA GLY A 178 9.18 -10.13 -9.72
C GLY A 178 9.83 -10.29 -11.10
N LYS A 179 9.58 -11.42 -11.77
CA LYS A 179 10.12 -11.69 -13.11
C LYS A 179 9.10 -11.32 -14.19
N ALA A 180 9.52 -10.54 -15.18
CA ALA A 180 8.69 -10.13 -16.32
C ALA A 180 8.20 -11.32 -17.17
N ASN A 181 8.95 -12.43 -17.17
CA ASN A 181 8.61 -13.67 -17.89
C ASN A 181 7.32 -14.35 -17.41
N ASN A 182 6.70 -13.85 -16.33
CA ASN A 182 5.39 -14.31 -15.86
C ASN A 182 4.24 -13.81 -16.76
N PHE A 183 4.52 -12.93 -17.72
CA PHE A 183 3.55 -12.37 -18.66
C PHE A 183 4.02 -12.64 -20.09
N GLU A 184 3.12 -13.18 -20.90
CA GLU A 184 3.39 -13.47 -22.32
C GLU A 184 3.58 -12.18 -23.14
N ASN A 185 2.87 -11.12 -22.76
CA ASN A 185 2.90 -9.83 -23.46
C ASN A 185 2.45 -8.67 -22.56
N GLY A 186 2.62 -7.44 -23.04
CA GLY A 186 2.25 -6.23 -22.31
C GLY A 186 0.74 -6.09 -22.05
N ARG A 187 -0.12 -6.67 -22.91
CA ARG A 187 -1.58 -6.67 -22.70
C ARG A 187 -1.96 -7.50 -21.49
N GLN A 188 -1.30 -8.64 -21.29
CA GLN A 188 -1.52 -9.49 -20.12
C GLN A 188 -1.07 -8.80 -18.83
N LEU A 189 0.05 -8.07 -18.86
CA LEU A 189 0.50 -7.24 -17.74
C LEU A 189 -0.49 -6.09 -17.46
N ALA A 190 -0.97 -5.40 -18.49
CA ALA A 190 -1.96 -4.34 -18.33
C ALA A 190 -3.27 -4.84 -17.71
N ALA A 191 -3.75 -6.00 -18.17
CA ALA A 191 -4.92 -6.66 -17.59
C ALA A 191 -4.71 -7.05 -16.13
N TRP A 192 -3.53 -7.55 -15.79
CA TRP A 192 -3.16 -7.90 -14.42
C TRP A 192 -3.09 -6.67 -13.50
N LEU A 193 -2.64 -5.52 -14.02
CA LEU A 193 -2.63 -4.24 -13.32
C LEU A 193 -4.03 -3.59 -13.22
N GLY A 194 -5.05 -4.17 -13.87
CA GLY A 194 -6.39 -3.57 -13.96
C GLY A 194 -6.47 -2.38 -14.92
N LEU A 195 -5.47 -2.19 -15.78
CA LEU A 195 -5.41 -1.13 -16.79
C LEU A 195 -6.13 -1.59 -18.09
N VAL A 196 -7.35 -2.07 -17.96
CA VAL A 196 -8.20 -2.46 -19.09
C VAL A 196 -9.42 -1.55 -19.13
N PRO A 197 -9.92 -1.20 -20.33
CA PRO A 197 -11.18 -0.48 -20.46
C PRO A 197 -12.30 -1.24 -19.74
N ARG A 198 -13.13 -0.52 -19.00
CA ARG A 198 -14.36 -1.11 -18.44
C ARG A 198 -15.24 -1.51 -19.62
N GLN A 199 -15.56 -2.78 -19.73
CA GLN A 199 -16.56 -3.24 -20.67
C GLN A 199 -17.94 -2.98 -20.05
N HIS A 200 -18.74 -2.20 -20.75
CA HIS A 200 -20.18 -2.11 -20.55
C HIS A 200 -20.81 -2.96 -21.66
N SER A 201 -21.12 -4.21 -21.36
CA SER A 201 -22.01 -4.99 -22.23
C SER A 201 -23.43 -4.54 -21.95
N SER A 202 -24.09 -4.06 -22.97
CA SER A 202 -25.55 -3.89 -23.01
C SER A 202 -26.25 -5.24 -22.94
#